data_6d3982960ec6212cceb11d9f2b930490
#
_entry.id   6d3982960ec6212cceb11d9f2b930490
#
_cell.length_a   1.000
_cell.length_b   1.000
_cell.length_c   1.000
_cell.angle_alpha   90.00
_cell.angle_beta   90.00
_cell.angle_gamma   90.00
#
_symmetry.space_group_name_H-M   'P 1'
#
loop_
_entity.id
_entity.type
_entity.pdbx_description
1 polymer ?
#
loop_
_entity_poly.entity_id
_entity_poly.type
_entity_poly.pdbx_seq_one_letter_code
_entity_poly.pdbx_strand_id
1 'polypeptide(L)'
;MKHSEAAAAIPAVQRTHDDSTASEVAFPRERFAGVERLYGVGSVDKLAQSHVCVIGIGGVGSWAAEALARSGVGHLTLIDADEVCVSNTNRQMHALDGQFGKSKVAVMAERLRAINPAIKLDAIERFLTPSTLDELLDRGYDVVLDACDAFRVKLEAIAWCRRRKLPMVSVGSAGGRTDSTQIRVRDLSRTEHDAMFSLIRKKLRQDFGFPRNPDRYFGVSAVYSLQNVQYPQPDGSVCGTRPPATNAAEALNLACGGGLGAATHVTGAFAFAAVGKVMEKLLD
;
A
#
# COMPACT_ATOMS: atom_id res chain seq x y z
N MET A 1 -26.29 -55.25 49.69
CA MET A 1 -26.57 -55.48 48.27
C MET A 1 -25.82 -54.44 47.47
N LYS A 2 -24.80 -54.89 46.76
CA LYS A 2 -23.89 -54.05 45.96
C LYS A 2 -24.44 -54.02 44.51
N HIS A 3 -24.71 -52.89 43.97
CA HIS A 3 -24.88 -52.71 42.53
C HIS A 3 -23.70 -51.89 41.98
N SER A 4 -22.86 -52.59 41.22
CA SER A 4 -21.77 -52.06 40.41
C SER A 4 -22.36 -51.66 39.06
N GLU A 5 -22.31 -50.38 38.74
CA GLU A 5 -22.54 -49.89 37.37
C GLU A 5 -21.22 -49.74 36.63
N ALA A 6 -21.12 -50.53 35.55
CA ALA A 6 -19.96 -50.50 34.67
C ALA A 6 -20.08 -49.30 33.72
N ALA A 7 -19.06 -48.44 33.74
CA ALA A 7 -18.92 -47.34 32.77
C ALA A 7 -18.54 -47.90 31.39
N ALA A 8 -19.37 -47.66 30.38
CA ALA A 8 -19.08 -48.00 28.99
C ALA A 8 -18.06 -47.04 28.40
N ALA A 9 -16.97 -47.60 27.88
CA ALA A 9 -15.92 -46.85 27.18
C ALA A 9 -16.41 -46.35 25.82
N ILE A 10 -16.25 -45.07 25.58
CA ILE A 10 -16.52 -44.42 24.25
C ILE A 10 -15.36 -44.79 23.34
N PRO A 11 -15.60 -45.29 22.10
CA PRO A 11 -14.52 -45.62 21.17
C PRO A 11 -13.86 -44.32 20.64
N ALA A 12 -12.53 -44.32 20.60
CA ALA A 12 -11.73 -43.25 20.03
C ALA A 12 -12.00 -43.12 18.52
N VAL A 13 -12.49 -41.94 18.10
CA VAL A 13 -12.61 -41.58 16.69
C VAL A 13 -11.21 -41.33 16.14
N GLN A 14 -10.71 -42.24 15.31
CA GLN A 14 -9.53 -42.05 14.49
C GLN A 14 -9.81 -40.89 13.52
N ARG A 15 -9.15 -39.74 13.74
CA ARG A 15 -9.08 -38.66 12.73
C ARG A 15 -8.12 -39.13 11.65
N THR A 16 -8.67 -39.59 10.53
CA THR A 16 -7.91 -39.68 9.29
C THR A 16 -7.55 -38.26 8.87
N HIS A 17 -6.24 -37.91 8.85
CA HIS A 17 -5.75 -36.78 8.12
C HIS A 17 -6.01 -37.01 6.65
N ASP A 18 -7.10 -36.46 6.16
CA ASP A 18 -7.35 -36.32 4.73
C ASP A 18 -6.51 -35.13 4.28
N ASP A 19 -5.35 -35.44 3.70
CA ASP A 19 -4.45 -34.50 3.05
C ASP A 19 -5.09 -34.16 1.69
N SER A 20 -6.25 -33.47 1.76
CA SER A 20 -6.96 -33.01 0.59
C SER A 20 -6.11 -31.92 -0.06
N THR A 21 -5.44 -32.28 -1.15
CA THR A 21 -4.89 -31.39 -2.17
C THR A 21 -5.84 -30.23 -2.39
N ALA A 22 -5.46 -29.04 -1.88
CA ALA A 22 -6.18 -27.81 -2.17
C ALA A 22 -6.22 -27.69 -3.71
N SER A 23 -7.38 -27.92 -4.31
CA SER A 23 -7.57 -27.74 -5.74
C SER A 23 -7.20 -26.32 -6.09
N GLU A 24 -6.20 -26.15 -6.94
CA GLU A 24 -5.75 -24.85 -7.42
C GLU A 24 -6.96 -24.13 -8.07
N VAL A 25 -7.40 -23.02 -7.47
CA VAL A 25 -8.56 -22.29 -7.98
C VAL A 25 -8.17 -21.69 -9.32
N ALA A 26 -8.83 -22.10 -10.39
CA ALA A 26 -8.57 -21.60 -11.73
C ALA A 26 -8.73 -20.07 -11.79
N PHE A 27 -7.81 -19.38 -12.48
CA PHE A 27 -7.85 -17.95 -12.61
C PHE A 27 -9.13 -17.50 -13.34
N PRO A 28 -9.97 -16.64 -12.72
CA PRO A 28 -11.30 -16.30 -13.22
C PRO A 28 -11.25 -15.23 -14.32
N ARG A 29 -10.81 -15.60 -15.53
CA ARG A 29 -10.58 -14.66 -16.66
C ARG A 29 -11.78 -13.77 -16.98
N GLU A 30 -12.99 -14.28 -16.85
CA GLU A 30 -14.23 -13.52 -17.13
C GLU A 30 -14.34 -12.25 -16.30
N ARG A 31 -13.84 -12.27 -15.04
CA ARG A 31 -13.83 -11.09 -14.16
C ARG A 31 -12.95 -9.96 -14.69
N PHE A 32 -11.96 -10.28 -15.53
CA PHE A 32 -10.94 -9.34 -16.02
C PHE A 32 -11.02 -9.09 -17.52
N ALA A 33 -12.04 -9.60 -18.20
CA ALA A 33 -12.23 -9.41 -19.64
C ALA A 33 -12.27 -7.93 -20.07
N GLY A 34 -12.74 -7.04 -19.19
CA GLY A 34 -12.69 -5.58 -19.42
C GLY A 34 -11.26 -5.02 -19.45
N VAL A 35 -10.38 -5.58 -18.62
CA VAL A 35 -8.95 -5.20 -18.58
C VAL A 35 -8.26 -5.64 -19.86
N GLU A 36 -8.53 -6.86 -20.33
CA GLU A 36 -7.97 -7.37 -21.58
C GLU A 36 -8.42 -6.56 -22.81
N ARG A 37 -9.68 -6.11 -22.84
CA ARG A 37 -10.16 -5.20 -23.92
C ARG A 37 -9.49 -3.82 -23.87
N LEU A 38 -9.06 -3.36 -22.71
CA LEU A 38 -8.42 -2.06 -22.53
C LEU A 38 -6.93 -2.10 -22.86
N TYR A 39 -6.22 -3.14 -22.40
CA TYR A 39 -4.75 -3.23 -22.51
C TYR A 39 -4.27 -4.22 -23.59
N GLY A 40 -5.18 -4.92 -24.25
CA GLY A 40 -4.87 -5.85 -25.33
C GLY A 40 -4.79 -7.31 -24.90
N VAL A 41 -4.81 -8.19 -25.88
CA VAL A 41 -4.75 -9.65 -25.70
C VAL A 41 -3.46 -10.05 -24.99
N GLY A 42 -3.57 -10.93 -24.00
CA GLY A 42 -2.45 -11.40 -23.18
C GLY A 42 -2.11 -10.53 -21.96
N SER A 43 -2.69 -9.32 -21.85
CA SER A 43 -2.46 -8.43 -20.71
C SER A 43 -2.91 -9.06 -19.39
N VAL A 44 -4.04 -9.75 -19.39
CA VAL A 44 -4.57 -10.43 -18.21
C VAL A 44 -3.67 -11.58 -17.77
N ASP A 45 -3.08 -12.33 -18.71
CA ASP A 45 -2.14 -13.41 -18.38
C ASP A 45 -0.84 -12.85 -17.77
N LYS A 46 -0.34 -11.72 -18.32
CA LYS A 46 0.84 -11.03 -17.77
C LYS A 46 0.58 -10.53 -16.35
N LEU A 47 -0.59 -9.94 -16.10
CA LEU A 47 -1.00 -9.48 -14.78
C LEU A 47 -1.22 -10.63 -13.79
N ALA A 48 -1.82 -11.73 -14.23
CA ALA A 48 -2.03 -12.93 -13.42
C ALA A 48 -0.72 -13.55 -12.94
N GLN A 49 0.37 -13.38 -13.67
CA GLN A 49 1.72 -13.84 -13.30
C GLN A 49 2.52 -12.80 -12.51
N SER A 50 2.06 -11.54 -12.47
CA SER A 50 2.79 -10.44 -11.84
C SER A 50 2.68 -10.47 -10.32
N HIS A 51 3.77 -10.10 -9.65
CA HIS A 51 3.87 -9.98 -8.20
C HIS A 51 4.15 -8.53 -7.78
N VAL A 52 3.21 -7.90 -7.09
CA VAL A 52 3.32 -6.51 -6.62
C VAL A 52 3.37 -6.47 -5.08
N CYS A 53 4.36 -5.73 -4.55
CA CYS A 53 4.41 -5.40 -3.13
C CYS A 53 3.75 -4.04 -2.87
N VAL A 54 2.83 -3.98 -1.90
CA VAL A 54 2.22 -2.74 -1.42
C VAL A 54 2.68 -2.47 0.01
N ILE A 55 3.43 -1.39 0.21
CA ILE A 55 3.94 -0.95 1.51
C ILE A 55 3.02 0.12 2.08
N GLY A 56 2.44 -0.14 3.25
CA GLY A 56 1.46 0.73 3.89
C GLY A 56 0.05 0.50 3.38
N ILE A 57 -0.83 -0.06 4.22
CA ILE A 57 -2.23 -0.38 3.88
C ILE A 57 -3.15 0.65 4.55
N GLY A 58 -2.78 1.92 4.41
CA GLY A 58 -3.54 3.08 4.89
C GLY A 58 -4.52 3.62 3.85
N GLY A 59 -4.72 4.96 3.88
CA GLY A 59 -5.69 5.66 3.00
C GLY A 59 -5.41 5.56 1.51
N VAL A 60 -4.16 5.36 1.10
CA VAL A 60 -3.79 5.14 -0.30
C VAL A 60 -3.62 3.65 -0.60
N GLY A 61 -2.83 2.94 0.23
CA GLY A 61 -2.49 1.54 -0.07
C GLY A 61 -3.67 0.59 -0.05
N SER A 62 -4.70 0.82 0.78
CA SER A 62 -5.89 -0.03 0.78
C SER A 62 -6.68 0.06 -0.54
N TRP A 63 -6.87 1.27 -1.08
CA TRP A 63 -7.48 1.49 -2.39
C TRP A 63 -6.63 0.95 -3.52
N ALA A 64 -5.29 1.10 -3.42
CA ALA A 64 -4.37 0.58 -4.42
C ALA A 64 -4.38 -0.95 -4.47
N ALA A 65 -4.33 -1.62 -3.32
CA ALA A 65 -4.39 -3.08 -3.25
C ALA A 65 -5.70 -3.63 -3.86
N GLU A 66 -6.84 -3.00 -3.56
CA GLU A 66 -8.12 -3.37 -4.19
C GLU A 66 -8.09 -3.16 -5.70
N ALA A 67 -7.60 -2.02 -6.18
CA ALA A 67 -7.55 -1.72 -7.60
C ALA A 67 -6.64 -2.70 -8.37
N LEU A 68 -5.49 -3.10 -7.78
CA LEU A 68 -4.61 -4.12 -8.35
C LEU A 68 -5.28 -5.49 -8.45
N ALA A 69 -5.96 -5.93 -7.38
CA ALA A 69 -6.72 -7.18 -7.40
C ALA A 69 -7.86 -7.17 -8.43
N ARG A 70 -8.59 -6.04 -8.57
CA ARG A 70 -9.63 -5.82 -9.58
C ARG A 70 -9.09 -5.73 -11.00
N SER A 71 -7.80 -5.43 -11.15
CA SER A 71 -7.11 -5.41 -12.45
C SER A 71 -6.57 -6.80 -12.86
N GLY A 72 -6.68 -7.81 -12.01
CA GLY A 72 -6.24 -9.16 -12.33
C GLY A 72 -4.78 -9.47 -11.94
N VAL A 73 -4.12 -8.63 -11.13
CA VAL A 73 -2.80 -8.96 -10.58
C VAL A 73 -2.90 -10.23 -9.75
N GLY A 74 -2.05 -11.23 -10.08
CA GLY A 74 -2.18 -12.57 -9.52
C GLY A 74 -1.46 -12.77 -8.20
N HIS A 75 -0.51 -11.93 -7.83
CA HIS A 75 0.18 -12.02 -6.54
C HIS A 75 0.37 -10.63 -5.91
N LEU A 76 -0.12 -10.46 -4.68
CA LEU A 76 0.11 -9.25 -3.90
C LEU A 76 0.74 -9.59 -2.56
N THR A 77 1.81 -8.89 -2.22
CA THR A 77 2.34 -8.83 -0.86
C THR A 77 1.92 -7.51 -0.23
N LEU A 78 1.27 -7.58 0.93
CA LEU A 78 0.82 -6.43 1.72
C LEU A 78 1.69 -6.32 2.97
N ILE A 79 2.31 -5.16 3.20
CA ILE A 79 3.17 -4.91 4.36
C ILE A 79 2.61 -3.75 5.17
N ASP A 80 2.10 -4.02 6.36
CA ASP A 80 1.63 -3.04 7.34
C ASP A 80 1.50 -3.74 8.70
N ALA A 81 1.85 -3.08 9.80
CA ALA A 81 1.75 -3.64 11.14
C ALA A 81 0.61 -3.05 11.97
N ASP A 82 -0.14 -2.10 11.40
CA ASP A 82 -1.20 -1.41 12.12
C ASP A 82 -2.50 -2.22 12.16
N GLU A 83 -3.32 -1.90 13.15
CA GLU A 83 -4.71 -2.30 13.24
C GLU A 83 -5.65 -1.26 12.59
N VAL A 84 -6.85 -1.72 12.25
CA VAL A 84 -7.93 -0.87 11.76
C VAL A 84 -8.50 -0.03 12.91
N CYS A 85 -8.47 1.30 12.79
CA CYS A 85 -9.02 2.21 13.79
C CYS A 85 -10.28 2.90 13.29
N VAL A 86 -11.16 3.30 14.19
CA VAL A 86 -12.39 4.07 13.88
C VAL A 86 -12.07 5.35 13.11
N SER A 87 -10.99 6.05 13.47
CA SER A 87 -10.53 7.27 12.80
C SER A 87 -10.05 7.05 11.35
N ASN A 88 -9.93 5.81 10.91
CA ASN A 88 -9.55 5.47 9.54
C ASN A 88 -10.75 5.47 8.56
N THR A 89 -11.98 5.46 9.07
CA THR A 89 -13.23 5.32 8.28
C THR A 89 -13.35 6.33 7.15
N ASN A 90 -12.87 7.56 7.36
CA ASN A 90 -12.97 8.63 6.37
C ASN A 90 -12.10 8.46 5.12
N ARG A 91 -11.16 7.46 5.12
CA ARG A 91 -10.21 7.31 4.01
C ARG A 91 -9.68 5.91 3.75
N GLN A 92 -9.84 4.94 4.65
CA GLN A 92 -9.33 3.58 4.47
C GLN A 92 -10.47 2.62 4.16
N MET A 93 -10.34 1.87 3.09
CA MET A 93 -11.38 1.02 2.53
C MET A 93 -11.86 -0.08 3.49
N HIS A 94 -10.96 -0.64 4.26
CA HIS A 94 -11.22 -1.75 5.19
C HIS A 94 -11.75 -1.30 6.56
N ALA A 95 -11.79 0.02 6.81
CA ALA A 95 -12.29 0.57 8.06
C ALA A 95 -13.83 0.58 8.09
N LEU A 96 -14.39 -0.59 8.32
CA LEU A 96 -15.81 -0.87 8.38
C LEU A 96 -16.20 -1.30 9.81
N ASP A 97 -17.48 -1.21 10.12
CA ASP A 97 -18.01 -1.74 11.37
C ASP A 97 -17.71 -3.25 11.50
N GLY A 98 -17.34 -3.70 12.69
CA GLY A 98 -16.90 -5.08 12.94
C GLY A 98 -15.45 -5.40 12.51
N GLN A 99 -14.69 -4.44 11.94
CA GLN A 99 -13.28 -4.64 11.55
C GLN A 99 -12.28 -3.90 12.47
N PHE A 100 -12.76 -3.00 13.33
CA PHE A 100 -11.88 -2.24 14.21
C PHE A 100 -11.11 -3.14 15.19
N GLY A 101 -9.82 -2.86 15.39
CA GLY A 101 -8.90 -3.65 16.21
C GLY A 101 -8.32 -4.88 15.51
N LYS A 102 -8.69 -5.16 14.25
CA LYS A 102 -8.08 -6.24 13.46
C LYS A 102 -6.91 -5.72 12.63
N SER A 103 -5.98 -6.60 12.32
CA SER A 103 -4.84 -6.31 11.44
C SER A 103 -5.31 -5.80 10.07
N LYS A 104 -4.78 -4.65 9.61
CA LYS A 104 -5.11 -4.07 8.31
C LYS A 104 -4.83 -5.04 7.16
N VAL A 105 -3.67 -5.71 7.18
CA VAL A 105 -3.29 -6.64 6.10
C VAL A 105 -4.18 -7.87 6.08
N ALA A 106 -4.61 -8.37 7.24
CA ALA A 106 -5.50 -9.52 7.33
C ALA A 106 -6.90 -9.21 6.76
N VAL A 107 -7.49 -8.07 7.18
CA VAL A 107 -8.81 -7.63 6.68
C VAL A 107 -8.77 -7.36 5.17
N MET A 108 -7.69 -6.73 4.67
CA MET A 108 -7.54 -6.53 3.23
C MET A 108 -7.37 -7.84 2.48
N ALA A 109 -6.58 -8.78 2.99
CA ALA A 109 -6.38 -10.07 2.32
C ALA A 109 -7.68 -10.85 2.15
N GLU A 110 -8.55 -10.87 3.17
CA GLU A 110 -9.89 -11.47 3.07
C GLU A 110 -10.71 -10.82 1.94
N ARG A 111 -10.74 -9.50 1.89
CA ARG A 111 -11.45 -8.74 0.88
C ARG A 111 -10.90 -8.99 -0.54
N LEU A 112 -9.59 -9.03 -0.70
CA LEU A 112 -8.96 -9.25 -2.01
C LEU A 112 -9.22 -10.65 -2.55
N ARG A 113 -9.28 -11.68 -1.69
CA ARG A 113 -9.70 -13.05 -2.09
C ARG A 113 -11.15 -13.09 -2.58
N ALA A 114 -12.04 -12.29 -2.02
CA ALA A 114 -13.41 -12.19 -2.51
C ALA A 114 -13.52 -11.56 -3.90
N ILE A 115 -12.58 -10.66 -4.26
CA ILE A 115 -12.49 -10.02 -5.59
C ILE A 115 -11.86 -10.98 -6.61
N ASN A 116 -10.71 -11.54 -6.28
CA ASN A 116 -9.96 -12.47 -7.11
C ASN A 116 -9.65 -13.74 -6.31
N PRO A 117 -10.47 -14.80 -6.39
CA PRO A 117 -10.29 -16.03 -5.61
C PRO A 117 -8.97 -16.76 -5.89
N ALA A 118 -8.38 -16.55 -7.08
CA ALA A 118 -7.11 -17.17 -7.47
C ALA A 118 -5.88 -16.33 -7.06
N ILE A 119 -6.08 -15.17 -6.41
CA ILE A 119 -4.98 -14.30 -6.03
C ILE A 119 -4.11 -14.94 -4.95
N LYS A 120 -2.81 -14.94 -5.16
CA LYS A 120 -1.85 -15.26 -4.10
C LYS A 120 -1.62 -14.02 -3.23
N LEU A 121 -1.70 -14.19 -1.91
CA LEU A 121 -1.61 -13.09 -0.95
C LEU A 121 -0.63 -13.42 0.17
N ASP A 122 0.38 -12.59 0.32
CA ASP A 122 1.27 -12.55 1.46
C ASP A 122 0.90 -11.35 2.34
N ALA A 123 0.14 -11.59 3.41
CA ALA A 123 -0.23 -10.57 4.39
C ALA A 123 0.84 -10.52 5.49
N ILE A 124 1.71 -9.51 5.44
CA ILE A 124 2.84 -9.38 6.35
C ILE A 124 2.52 -8.30 7.39
N GLU A 125 2.16 -8.75 8.58
CA GLU A 125 1.87 -7.88 9.74
C GLU A 125 3.16 -7.46 10.44
N ARG A 126 3.96 -6.66 9.74
CA ARG A 126 5.24 -6.14 10.25
C ARG A 126 5.51 -4.75 9.72
N PHE A 127 6.20 -3.93 10.51
CA PHE A 127 6.75 -2.68 10.02
C PHE A 127 7.94 -2.93 9.09
N LEU A 128 7.92 -2.27 7.94
CA LEU A 128 9.13 -2.13 7.16
C LEU A 128 10.05 -1.14 7.87
N THR A 129 11.29 -1.55 8.08
CA THR A 129 12.34 -0.74 8.72
C THR A 129 13.63 -0.86 7.91
N PRO A 130 14.62 0.03 8.08
CA PRO A 130 15.90 -0.12 7.39
C PRO A 130 16.57 -1.48 7.59
N SER A 131 16.38 -2.12 8.75
CA SER A 131 16.94 -3.44 9.06
C SER A 131 16.18 -4.63 8.45
N THR A 132 14.90 -4.43 8.04
CA THR A 132 14.06 -5.48 7.46
C THR A 132 13.91 -5.35 5.94
N LEU A 133 14.53 -4.35 5.30
CA LEU A 133 14.41 -4.10 3.86
C LEU A 133 14.82 -5.31 3.02
N ASP A 134 15.98 -5.90 3.29
CA ASP A 134 16.46 -7.06 2.53
C ASP A 134 15.50 -8.25 2.69
N GLU A 135 15.07 -8.55 3.91
CA GLU A 135 14.15 -9.66 4.17
C GLU A 135 12.78 -9.47 3.51
N LEU A 136 12.24 -8.25 3.55
CA LEU A 136 10.86 -7.97 3.12
C LEU A 136 10.75 -7.53 1.67
N LEU A 137 11.79 -6.95 1.07
CA LEU A 137 11.74 -6.47 -0.32
C LEU A 137 12.51 -7.35 -1.31
N ASP A 138 13.36 -8.27 -0.86
CA ASP A 138 14.07 -9.22 -1.76
C ASP A 138 13.28 -10.51 -1.94
N ARG A 139 12.09 -10.42 -2.53
CA ARG A 139 11.15 -11.55 -2.69
C ARG A 139 10.67 -11.72 -4.13
N GLY A 140 11.40 -11.17 -5.12
CA GLY A 140 11.06 -11.34 -6.52
C GLY A 140 9.83 -10.55 -6.97
N TYR A 141 9.63 -9.35 -6.46
CA TYR A 141 8.58 -8.45 -6.93
C TYR A 141 8.90 -7.88 -8.31
N ASP A 142 7.86 -7.74 -9.15
CA ASP A 142 7.96 -7.01 -10.40
C ASP A 142 7.91 -5.50 -10.19
N VAL A 143 7.08 -5.05 -9.24
CA VAL A 143 6.93 -3.64 -8.87
C VAL A 143 6.67 -3.50 -7.36
N VAL A 144 7.25 -2.47 -6.75
CA VAL A 144 6.92 -2.02 -5.38
C VAL A 144 6.07 -0.76 -5.46
N LEU A 145 4.91 -0.75 -4.82
CA LEU A 145 4.09 0.43 -4.57
C LEU A 145 4.27 0.86 -3.11
N ASP A 146 4.87 2.02 -2.90
CA ASP A 146 5.09 2.57 -1.57
C ASP A 146 4.05 3.65 -1.27
N ALA A 147 3.15 3.33 -0.36
CA ALA A 147 2.10 4.19 0.17
C ALA A 147 2.25 4.47 1.68
N CYS A 148 3.43 4.19 2.25
CA CYS A 148 3.69 4.51 3.66
C CYS A 148 3.95 6.02 3.86
N ASP A 149 3.73 6.52 5.06
CA ASP A 149 3.96 7.91 5.45
C ASP A 149 5.23 8.11 6.28
N ALA A 150 5.90 7.02 6.67
CA ALA A 150 7.12 7.05 7.45
C ALA A 150 8.32 7.52 6.60
N PHE A 151 8.75 8.77 6.79
CA PHE A 151 9.82 9.41 6.02
C PHE A 151 11.09 8.56 5.87
N ARG A 152 11.60 8.01 6.98
CA ARG A 152 12.84 7.23 6.97
C ARG A 152 12.69 5.93 6.20
N VAL A 153 11.58 5.24 6.39
CA VAL A 153 11.28 4.00 5.68
C VAL A 153 11.18 4.24 4.18
N LYS A 154 10.41 5.25 3.79
CA LYS A 154 10.25 5.65 2.38
C LYS A 154 11.59 6.02 1.72
N LEU A 155 12.42 6.80 2.39
CA LEU A 155 13.75 7.19 1.91
C LEU A 155 14.64 5.97 1.64
N GLU A 156 14.74 5.08 2.61
CA GLU A 156 15.57 3.87 2.54
C GLU A 156 15.04 2.86 1.50
N ALA A 157 13.71 2.67 1.44
CA ALA A 157 13.08 1.79 0.46
C ALA A 157 13.31 2.28 -0.98
N ILE A 158 13.20 3.59 -1.24
CA ILE A 158 13.51 4.19 -2.54
C ILE A 158 14.98 3.93 -2.92
N ALA A 159 15.91 4.17 -2.00
CA ALA A 159 17.33 3.95 -2.24
C ALA A 159 17.64 2.46 -2.47
N TRP A 160 17.00 1.59 -1.72
CA TRP A 160 17.12 0.14 -1.82
C TRP A 160 16.63 -0.39 -3.17
N CYS A 161 15.40 -0.07 -3.55
CA CYS A 161 14.80 -0.47 -4.83
C CYS A 161 15.64 0.04 -6.02
N ARG A 162 16.11 1.30 -5.94
CA ARG A 162 16.91 1.88 -7.02
C ARG A 162 18.26 1.18 -7.23
N ARG A 163 18.94 0.79 -6.14
CA ARG A 163 20.20 0.01 -6.22
C ARG A 163 20.00 -1.36 -6.86
N ARG A 164 18.89 -2.01 -6.60
CA ARG A 164 18.53 -3.33 -7.13
C ARG A 164 17.82 -3.29 -8.49
N LYS A 165 17.61 -2.10 -9.05
CA LYS A 165 16.85 -1.88 -10.30
C LYS A 165 15.40 -2.43 -10.21
N LEU A 166 14.86 -2.56 -9.02
CA LEU A 166 13.48 -2.97 -8.79
C LEU A 166 12.56 -1.77 -9.08
N PRO A 167 11.62 -1.89 -10.04
CA PRO A 167 10.68 -0.83 -10.35
C PRO A 167 9.86 -0.42 -9.14
N MET A 168 9.71 0.91 -8.93
CA MET A 168 8.99 1.44 -7.79
C MET A 168 8.09 2.60 -8.19
N VAL A 169 6.91 2.65 -7.55
CA VAL A 169 6.01 3.80 -7.55
C VAL A 169 5.86 4.27 -6.11
N SER A 170 6.30 5.47 -5.80
CA SER A 170 6.21 6.05 -4.45
C SER A 170 5.14 7.13 -4.42
N VAL A 171 4.32 7.13 -3.37
CA VAL A 171 3.22 8.08 -3.20
C VAL A 171 3.58 9.11 -2.14
N GLY A 172 3.41 10.40 -2.48
CA GLY A 172 3.61 11.53 -1.58
C GLY A 172 2.47 11.71 -0.59
N SER A 173 2.44 12.85 0.08
CA SER A 173 1.43 13.17 1.07
C SER A 173 0.08 13.51 0.42
N ALA A 174 -0.95 12.74 0.74
CA ALA A 174 -2.34 13.03 0.36
C ALA A 174 -3.08 13.89 1.41
N GLY A 175 -2.51 14.05 2.61
CA GLY A 175 -3.10 14.86 3.67
C GLY A 175 -3.11 16.36 3.36
N GLY A 176 -4.13 17.07 3.86
CA GLY A 176 -4.30 18.51 3.65
C GLY A 176 -4.66 18.88 2.21
N ARG A 177 -5.20 17.95 1.43
CA ARG A 177 -5.60 18.14 0.03
C ARG A 177 -7.11 17.94 -0.11
N THR A 178 -7.73 18.69 -1.00
CA THR A 178 -9.16 18.66 -1.28
C THR A 178 -9.48 18.49 -2.77
N ASP A 179 -8.53 18.79 -3.66
CA ASP A 179 -8.70 18.73 -5.10
C ASP A 179 -7.93 17.54 -5.69
N SER A 180 -8.67 16.48 -6.02
CA SER A 180 -8.11 15.27 -6.65
C SER A 180 -7.69 15.47 -8.12
N THR A 181 -8.11 16.56 -8.77
CA THR A 181 -7.76 16.83 -10.19
C THR A 181 -6.32 17.34 -10.35
N GLN A 182 -5.70 17.80 -9.27
CA GLN A 182 -4.33 18.30 -9.27
C GLN A 182 -3.25 17.22 -9.05
N ILE A 183 -3.64 15.95 -9.01
CA ILE A 183 -2.70 14.83 -8.87
C ILE A 183 -1.90 14.67 -10.16
N ARG A 184 -0.60 14.42 -10.00
CA ARG A 184 0.37 14.20 -11.08
C ARG A 184 1.24 13.00 -10.79
N VAL A 185 1.70 12.36 -11.88
CA VAL A 185 2.71 11.30 -11.83
C VAL A 185 3.93 11.76 -12.62
N ARG A 186 5.08 11.87 -11.96
CA ARG A 186 6.37 12.24 -12.57
C ARG A 186 7.51 11.45 -11.95
N ASP A 187 8.70 11.59 -12.51
CA ASP A 187 9.91 11.14 -11.79
C ASP A 187 10.05 11.92 -10.48
N LEU A 188 10.49 11.24 -9.42
CA LEU A 188 10.67 11.82 -8.08
C LEU A 188 11.56 13.08 -8.10
N SER A 189 12.54 13.13 -9.02
CA SER A 189 13.40 14.31 -9.17
C SER A 189 12.64 15.58 -9.59
N ARG A 190 11.44 15.44 -10.15
CA ARG A 190 10.60 16.49 -10.75
C ARG A 190 9.35 16.83 -9.96
N THR A 191 9.18 16.25 -8.77
CA THR A 191 8.01 16.53 -7.93
C THR A 191 8.07 17.93 -7.32
N GLU A 192 6.90 18.52 -7.15
CA GLU A 192 6.67 19.88 -6.63
C GLU A 192 5.60 19.84 -5.53
N HIS A 193 5.46 20.91 -4.75
CA HIS A 193 4.39 21.10 -3.75
C HIS A 193 4.22 19.96 -2.72
N ASP A 194 5.22 19.07 -2.58
CA ASP A 194 5.23 17.99 -1.60
C ASP A 194 6.48 18.13 -0.70
N ALA A 195 6.25 18.47 0.57
CA ALA A 195 7.32 18.73 1.53
C ALA A 195 8.13 17.46 1.85
N MET A 196 7.44 16.28 1.93
CA MET A 196 8.11 15.01 2.19
C MET A 196 9.01 14.62 1.02
N PHE A 197 8.53 14.70 -0.21
CA PHE A 197 9.36 14.42 -1.39
C PHE A 197 10.49 15.43 -1.57
N SER A 198 10.29 16.70 -1.21
CA SER A 198 11.36 17.70 -1.22
C SER A 198 12.50 17.29 -0.30
N LEU A 199 12.18 16.86 0.92
CA LEU A 199 13.17 16.41 1.89
C LEU A 199 13.81 15.07 1.45
N ILE A 200 13.02 14.13 0.92
CA ILE A 200 13.52 12.87 0.38
C ILE A 200 14.51 13.12 -0.77
N ARG A 201 14.20 13.99 -1.74
CA ARG A 201 15.14 14.34 -2.83
C ARG A 201 16.47 14.90 -2.30
N LYS A 202 16.39 15.78 -1.29
CA LYS A 202 17.58 16.34 -0.65
C LYS A 202 18.45 15.22 -0.04
N LYS A 203 17.84 14.33 0.73
CA LYS A 203 18.52 13.23 1.40
C LYS A 203 19.06 12.17 0.43
N LEU A 204 18.31 11.80 -0.60
CA LEU A 204 18.78 10.89 -1.63
C LEU A 204 20.05 11.40 -2.34
N ARG A 205 20.13 12.71 -2.59
CA ARG A 205 21.34 13.33 -3.17
C ARG A 205 22.51 13.39 -2.19
N GLN A 206 22.22 13.63 -0.91
CA GLN A 206 23.25 13.75 0.13
C GLN A 206 23.84 12.41 0.53
N ASP A 207 22.97 11.43 0.81
CA ASP A 207 23.32 10.23 1.57
C ASP A 207 23.38 8.97 0.69
N PHE A 208 22.73 8.99 -0.50
CA PHE A 208 22.58 7.79 -1.35
C PHE A 208 23.11 7.92 -2.78
N GLY A 209 23.84 8.99 -3.08
CA GLY A 209 24.51 9.17 -4.37
C GLY A 209 23.57 9.41 -5.57
N PHE A 210 22.32 9.84 -5.34
CA PHE A 210 21.40 10.19 -6.42
C PHE A 210 21.90 11.41 -7.21
N PRO A 211 21.53 11.52 -8.51
CA PRO A 211 22.01 12.59 -9.38
C PRO A 211 21.75 13.99 -8.80
N ARG A 212 22.79 14.81 -8.77
CA ARG A 212 22.69 16.25 -8.38
C ARG A 212 22.31 17.11 -9.58
N ASN A 213 22.69 16.68 -10.79
CA ASN A 213 22.31 17.37 -12.02
C ASN A 213 20.78 17.35 -12.16
N PRO A 214 20.11 18.52 -12.28
CA PRO A 214 18.66 18.62 -12.41
C PRO A 214 18.12 17.95 -13.69
N ASP A 215 18.94 17.80 -14.75
CA ASP A 215 18.50 17.19 -16.00
C ASP A 215 18.42 15.65 -15.94
N ARG A 216 19.00 15.05 -14.90
CA ARG A 216 18.98 13.58 -14.73
C ARG A 216 17.85 13.14 -13.83
N TYR A 217 17.09 12.14 -14.29
CA TYR A 217 16.03 11.50 -13.54
C TYR A 217 16.57 10.55 -12.45
N PHE A 218 15.78 10.38 -11.39
CA PHE A 218 16.06 9.39 -10.35
C PHE A 218 15.65 7.98 -10.78
N GLY A 219 14.74 7.87 -11.75
CA GLY A 219 14.19 6.59 -12.20
C GLY A 219 13.19 5.99 -11.21
N VAL A 220 12.53 6.84 -10.42
CA VAL A 220 11.49 6.46 -9.45
C VAL A 220 10.24 7.23 -9.79
N SER A 221 9.14 6.52 -10.10
CA SER A 221 7.84 7.17 -10.34
C SER A 221 7.27 7.67 -9.02
N ALA A 222 6.79 8.91 -9.01
CA ALA A 222 6.22 9.55 -7.83
C ALA A 222 4.84 10.12 -8.13
N VAL A 223 3.87 9.81 -7.27
CA VAL A 223 2.51 10.37 -7.30
C VAL A 223 2.41 11.48 -6.26
N TYR A 224 2.01 12.67 -6.67
CA TYR A 224 1.94 13.85 -5.81
C TYR A 224 0.86 14.82 -6.30
N SER A 225 0.54 15.85 -5.52
CA SER A 225 -0.43 16.88 -5.92
C SER A 225 0.25 18.23 -6.08
N LEU A 226 -0.19 19.01 -7.07
CA LEU A 226 0.19 20.41 -7.25
C LEU A 226 -0.53 21.36 -6.29
N GLN A 227 -1.61 20.89 -5.65
CA GLN A 227 -2.33 21.70 -4.67
C GLN A 227 -1.45 21.99 -3.45
N ASN A 228 -1.47 23.21 -2.95
CA ASN A 228 -0.84 23.55 -1.68
C ASN A 228 -1.57 22.88 -0.51
N VAL A 229 -0.81 22.48 0.51
CA VAL A 229 -1.37 21.84 1.71
C VAL A 229 -2.24 22.83 2.47
N GLN A 230 -3.40 22.37 2.91
CA GLN A 230 -4.27 23.08 3.84
C GLN A 230 -4.02 22.58 5.26
N TYR A 231 -3.84 23.47 6.19
CA TYR A 231 -3.55 23.17 7.60
C TYR A 231 -4.71 23.54 8.49
N PRO A 232 -5.12 22.68 9.42
CA PRO A 232 -6.08 23.03 10.45
C PRO A 232 -5.46 24.11 11.37
N GLN A 233 -6.25 25.06 11.77
CA GLN A 233 -5.87 26.15 12.69
C GLN A 233 -6.48 25.92 14.08
N PRO A 234 -5.91 26.52 15.13
CA PRO A 234 -6.43 26.38 16.50
C PRO A 234 -7.87 26.86 16.69
N ASP A 235 -8.34 27.79 15.86
CA ASP A 235 -9.71 28.31 15.86
C ASP A 235 -10.72 27.43 15.12
N GLY A 236 -10.27 26.26 14.60
CA GLY A 236 -11.08 25.32 13.82
C GLY A 236 -11.18 25.67 12.34
N SER A 237 -10.61 26.79 11.87
CA SER A 237 -10.53 27.11 10.45
C SER A 237 -9.45 26.28 9.75
N VAL A 238 -9.42 26.36 8.41
CA VAL A 238 -8.42 25.67 7.59
C VAL A 238 -7.84 26.68 6.60
N CYS A 239 -6.51 26.76 6.51
CA CYS A 239 -5.85 27.66 5.56
C CYS A 239 -4.50 27.11 5.07
N GLY A 240 -3.89 27.76 4.06
CA GLY A 240 -2.59 27.38 3.51
C GLY A 240 -1.39 27.72 4.42
N THR A 241 -1.60 28.44 5.52
CA THR A 241 -0.53 28.81 6.45
C THR A 241 -0.32 27.70 7.47
N ARG A 242 0.90 27.21 7.56
CA ARG A 242 1.28 26.21 8.56
C ARG A 242 1.27 26.86 9.95
N PRO A 243 0.55 26.28 10.93
CA PRO A 243 0.59 26.79 12.29
C PRO A 243 1.99 26.62 12.88
N PRO A 244 2.41 27.50 13.81
CA PRO A 244 3.67 27.35 14.52
C PRO A 244 3.64 26.05 15.32
N ALA A 245 4.68 25.25 15.20
CA ALA A 245 4.83 24.04 16.01
C ALA A 245 5.19 24.41 17.44
N THR A 246 4.52 23.80 18.41
CA THR A 246 4.77 24.03 19.84
C THR A 246 6.02 23.30 20.34
N ASN A 247 6.42 22.23 19.62
CA ASN A 247 7.64 21.45 19.90
C ASN A 247 8.20 20.77 18.64
N ALA A 248 9.42 20.22 18.75
CA ALA A 248 10.10 19.57 17.63
C ALA A 248 9.37 18.32 17.10
N ALA A 249 8.69 17.57 17.98
CA ALA A 249 7.94 16.38 17.58
C ALA A 249 6.69 16.75 16.77
N GLU A 250 5.99 17.82 17.16
CA GLU A 250 4.84 18.36 16.41
C GLU A 250 5.29 18.95 15.06
N ALA A 251 6.44 19.64 15.05
CA ALA A 251 7.02 20.15 13.81
C ALA A 251 7.33 19.02 12.82
N LEU A 252 7.88 17.90 13.31
CA LEU A 252 8.18 16.71 12.50
C LEU A 252 6.89 16.02 12.04
N ASN A 253 5.91 15.88 12.91
CA ASN A 253 4.62 15.27 12.61
C ASN A 253 3.86 16.04 11.53
N LEU A 254 3.80 17.37 11.63
CA LEU A 254 3.21 18.23 10.60
C LEU A 254 3.99 18.20 9.29
N ALA A 255 5.32 18.03 9.34
CA ALA A 255 6.15 17.92 8.14
C ALA A 255 5.91 16.61 7.37
N CYS A 256 5.61 15.53 8.10
CA CYS A 256 5.31 14.20 7.54
C CYS A 256 3.82 13.98 7.24
N GLY A 257 2.96 15.02 7.38
CA GLY A 257 1.52 14.92 7.14
C GLY A 257 0.69 14.44 8.33
N GLY A 258 1.32 14.19 9.48
CA GLY A 258 0.62 13.89 10.72
C GLY A 258 -0.21 15.08 11.19
N GLY A 259 -1.46 14.83 11.58
CA GLY A 259 -2.39 15.89 12.00
C GLY A 259 -3.09 16.64 10.87
N LEU A 260 -2.80 16.33 9.61
CA LEU A 260 -3.54 16.87 8.46
C LEU A 260 -4.84 16.10 8.23
N GLY A 261 -5.88 16.83 7.85
CA GLY A 261 -7.12 16.22 7.40
C GLY A 261 -6.92 15.40 6.13
N ALA A 262 -7.71 14.38 5.94
CA ALA A 262 -7.72 13.55 4.72
C ALA A 262 -9.15 13.14 4.37
N ALA A 263 -9.41 12.89 3.10
CA ALA A 263 -10.71 12.44 2.60
C ALA A 263 -10.55 11.37 1.52
N THR A 264 -11.51 10.45 1.46
CA THR A 264 -11.47 9.28 0.58
C THR A 264 -11.27 9.63 -0.89
N HIS A 265 -11.95 10.66 -1.41
CA HIS A 265 -11.86 11.04 -2.83
C HIS A 265 -10.45 11.51 -3.23
N VAL A 266 -9.68 12.04 -2.30
CA VAL A 266 -8.27 12.41 -2.55
C VAL A 266 -7.37 11.20 -2.42
N THR A 267 -7.44 10.47 -1.30
CA THR A 267 -6.56 9.30 -1.07
C THR A 267 -6.81 8.19 -2.10
N GLY A 268 -8.07 7.97 -2.50
CA GLY A 268 -8.42 7.06 -3.59
C GLY A 268 -7.86 7.50 -4.94
N ALA A 269 -7.95 8.80 -5.27
CA ALA A 269 -7.39 9.31 -6.52
C ALA A 269 -5.86 9.18 -6.58
N PHE A 270 -5.14 9.40 -5.47
CA PHE A 270 -3.70 9.09 -5.36
C PHE A 270 -3.44 7.60 -5.61
N ALA A 271 -4.24 6.73 -5.02
CA ALA A 271 -4.13 5.29 -5.19
C ALA A 271 -4.32 4.86 -6.65
N PHE A 272 -5.38 5.35 -7.31
CA PHE A 272 -5.68 4.99 -8.68
C PHE A 272 -4.64 5.54 -9.67
N ALA A 273 -4.10 6.74 -9.44
CA ALA A 273 -2.98 7.26 -10.22
C ALA A 273 -1.73 6.40 -10.06
N ALA A 274 -1.45 5.94 -8.83
CA ALA A 274 -0.33 5.05 -8.56
C ALA A 274 -0.51 3.68 -9.21
N VAL A 275 -1.72 3.09 -9.14
CA VAL A 275 -2.05 1.82 -9.79
C VAL A 275 -1.91 1.94 -11.31
N GLY A 276 -2.39 3.01 -11.93
CA GLY A 276 -2.19 3.23 -13.36
C GLY A 276 -0.71 3.18 -13.74
N LYS A 277 0.18 3.76 -12.92
CA LYS A 277 1.63 3.70 -13.17
C LYS A 277 2.25 2.33 -12.86
N VAL A 278 1.70 1.56 -11.92
CA VAL A 278 2.09 0.15 -11.70
C VAL A 278 1.69 -0.70 -12.90
N MET A 279 0.44 -0.55 -13.39
CA MET A 279 -0.07 -1.28 -14.55
C MET A 279 0.79 -1.04 -15.81
N GLU A 280 1.17 0.23 -16.06
CA GLU A 280 2.10 0.56 -17.14
C GLU A 280 3.42 -0.23 -17.01
N LYS A 281 4.03 -0.24 -15.80
CA LYS A 281 5.30 -0.96 -15.55
C LYS A 281 5.19 -2.48 -15.67
N LEU A 282 4.03 -3.04 -15.40
CA LEU A 282 3.79 -4.49 -15.51
C LEU A 282 3.51 -4.90 -16.96
N LEU A 283 2.94 -4.00 -17.76
CA LEU A 283 2.50 -4.33 -19.13
C LEU A 283 3.52 -3.94 -20.20
N ASP A 284 4.44 -2.99 -19.91
CA ASP A 284 5.61 -2.69 -20.76
C ASP A 284 6.60 -3.89 -20.78
#